data_0cabb2c6c4348ed5e285e2436ac6024b
#
_entry.id   0cabb2c6c4348ed5e285e2436ac6024b
#
_cell.length_a   1.000
_cell.length_b   1.000
_cell.length_c   1.000
_cell.angle_alpha   90.00
_cell.angle_beta   90.00
_cell.angle_gamma   90.00
#
_symmetry.space_group_name_H-M   'P 1'
#
loop_
_entity.id
_entity.type
_entity.pdbx_description
1 polymer ?
#
loop_
_entity_poly.entity_id
_entity_poly.type
_entity_poly.pdbx_seq_one_letter_code
_entity_poly.pdbx_strand_id
1 'polypeptide(L)'
;MREAPIYNSISDAINFVTDTQGVGKSSLLKRIAVAPVPKVNIDEIVWKKFLEAIRNDYVVEFDYNGRWNTETSHRKFAPYQFLFDDGSCFIFGYSYERNAERIFSLSRIKNLEVTSEHFDLPEDFDFSSRCGGGKFGIFMSDKAVDFVIDLYNDAREIVKERILADNQKVTNFEEEERTRVEFSSTQTLRVMEWILSQGSHAVPISPDWFVDNWKLTVEAMIKRVNGIFD
;
A
#
# COMPACT_ATOMS: atom_id res chain seq x y z
N MET A 1 0.48 -12.29 23.93
CA MET A 1 0.17 -12.09 22.49
C MET A 1 1.50 -12.22 21.75
N ARG A 2 1.70 -13.25 20.92
CA ARG A 2 2.95 -13.38 20.14
C ARG A 2 2.91 -12.32 19.04
N GLU A 3 3.98 -11.55 18.92
CA GLU A 3 4.12 -10.58 17.82
C GLU A 3 4.12 -11.31 16.47
N ALA A 4 3.57 -10.67 15.42
CA ALA A 4 3.56 -11.28 14.09
C ALA A 4 5.02 -11.61 13.67
N PRO A 5 5.27 -12.80 13.07
CA PRO A 5 6.62 -13.28 12.74
C PRO A 5 7.46 -12.27 11.94
N ILE A 6 6.80 -11.38 11.23
CA ILE A 6 7.42 -10.38 10.37
C ILE A 6 8.14 -9.26 11.13
N TYR A 7 7.64 -8.85 12.30
CA TYR A 7 8.33 -7.85 13.11
C TYR A 7 9.67 -8.39 13.62
N ASN A 8 9.74 -9.69 13.90
CA ASN A 8 11.00 -10.35 14.22
C ASN A 8 11.94 -10.33 13.00
N SER A 9 11.43 -10.60 11.80
CA SER A 9 12.24 -10.61 10.57
C SER A 9 12.78 -9.22 10.20
N ILE A 10 12.00 -8.15 10.39
CA ILE A 10 12.46 -6.77 10.18
C ILE A 10 13.47 -6.39 11.27
N SER A 11 13.20 -6.75 12.53
CA SER A 11 14.12 -6.53 13.63
C SER A 11 15.44 -7.30 13.41
N ASP A 12 15.37 -8.54 12.90
CA ASP A 12 16.52 -9.35 12.56
C ASP A 12 17.31 -8.77 11.37
N ALA A 13 16.62 -8.23 10.36
CA ALA A 13 17.25 -7.54 9.23
C ALA A 13 17.95 -6.24 9.68
N ILE A 14 17.33 -5.46 10.55
CA ILE A 14 17.94 -4.26 11.14
C ILE A 14 19.14 -4.67 12.01
N ASN A 15 19.02 -5.73 12.81
CA ASN A 15 20.11 -6.27 13.62
C ASN A 15 21.29 -6.72 12.74
N PHE A 16 21.02 -7.43 11.64
CA PHE A 16 22.05 -7.87 10.69
C PHE A 16 22.79 -6.68 10.08
N VAL A 17 22.07 -5.64 9.61
CA VAL A 17 22.69 -4.44 9.04
C VAL A 17 23.52 -3.69 10.09
N THR A 18 23.07 -3.60 11.34
CA THR A 18 23.82 -2.95 12.42
C THR A 18 25.04 -3.75 12.89
N ASP A 19 24.96 -5.09 12.83
CA ASP A 19 26.09 -5.97 13.17
C ASP A 19 27.24 -5.91 12.14
N THR A 20 26.89 -5.86 10.84
CA THR A 20 27.90 -5.75 9.77
C THR A 20 28.64 -4.42 9.77
N GLN A 21 28.10 -3.39 10.43
CA GLN A 21 28.72 -2.06 10.54
C GLN A 21 29.54 -1.89 11.84
N GLY A 22 29.70 -2.93 12.67
CA GLY A 22 30.51 -2.85 13.90
C GLY A 22 29.92 -1.96 15.00
N VAL A 23 28.64 -1.58 14.90
CA VAL A 23 27.94 -0.78 15.91
C VAL A 23 27.33 -1.73 16.93
N GLY A 24 27.81 -1.65 18.17
CA GLY A 24 27.42 -2.54 19.28
C GLY A 24 25.89 -2.63 19.45
N LYS A 25 25.39 -3.87 19.47
CA LYS A 25 23.98 -4.30 19.36
C LYS A 25 22.95 -3.60 20.23
N SER A 26 23.31 -3.04 21.37
CA SER A 26 22.27 -2.71 22.37
C SER A 26 21.91 -1.23 22.49
N SER A 27 22.77 -0.31 22.11
CA SER A 27 22.53 1.11 22.37
C SER A 27 21.86 1.86 21.21
N LEU A 28 22.16 1.50 19.95
CA LEU A 28 21.61 2.19 18.80
C LEU A 28 20.15 1.77 18.51
N LEU A 29 19.83 0.48 18.61
CA LEU A 29 18.46 -0.02 18.38
C LEU A 29 17.46 0.55 19.38
N LYS A 30 17.89 0.84 20.60
CA LYS A 30 17.04 1.52 21.61
C LYS A 30 16.79 3.00 21.29
N ARG A 31 17.54 3.57 20.36
CA ARG A 31 17.44 4.98 19.95
C ARG A 31 16.76 5.17 18.60
N ILE A 32 16.40 4.07 17.93
CA ILE A 32 15.64 4.07 16.66
C ILE A 32 14.27 3.49 16.97
N ALA A 33 13.23 4.25 16.69
CA ALA A 33 11.86 3.79 16.85
C ALA A 33 11.11 3.98 15.53
N VAL A 34 10.35 2.98 15.14
CA VAL A 34 9.34 3.08 14.07
C VAL A 34 8.02 3.37 14.74
N ALA A 35 7.30 4.37 14.22
CA ALA A 35 5.99 4.71 14.76
C ALA A 35 5.06 3.49 14.75
N PRO A 36 4.29 3.25 15.83
CA PRO A 36 3.33 2.15 15.84
C PRO A 36 2.22 2.41 14.83
N VAL A 37 1.89 1.38 14.06
CA VAL A 37 0.76 1.36 13.12
C VAL A 37 -0.26 0.31 13.57
N PRO A 38 -1.54 0.41 13.16
CA PRO A 38 -2.51 -0.64 13.39
C PRO A 38 -1.99 -1.97 12.88
N LYS A 39 -2.09 -3.03 13.69
CA LYS A 39 -1.56 -4.36 13.35
C LYS A 39 -2.68 -5.26 12.87
N VAL A 40 -2.41 -6.03 11.84
CA VAL A 40 -3.28 -7.09 11.36
C VAL A 40 -2.69 -8.44 11.73
N ASN A 41 -3.51 -9.32 12.31
CA ASN A 41 -3.08 -10.67 12.64
C ASN A 41 -2.92 -11.49 11.35
N ILE A 42 -1.74 -12.10 11.20
CA ILE A 42 -1.42 -13.01 10.12
C ILE A 42 -1.24 -14.39 10.74
N ASP A 43 -1.88 -15.40 10.14
CA ASP A 43 -1.66 -16.79 10.52
C ASP A 43 -0.21 -17.19 10.24
N GLU A 44 0.48 -17.72 11.26
CA GLU A 44 1.87 -18.14 11.15
C GLU A 44 2.07 -19.25 10.11
N ILE A 45 1.07 -20.13 9.93
CA ILE A 45 1.11 -21.19 8.93
C ILE A 45 1.04 -20.59 7.52
N VAL A 46 0.14 -19.63 7.30
CA VAL A 46 0.01 -18.90 6.02
C VAL A 46 1.33 -18.21 5.69
N TRP A 47 1.93 -17.51 6.65
CA TRP A 47 3.22 -16.85 6.49
C TRP A 47 4.33 -17.83 6.07
N LYS A 48 4.50 -18.94 6.81
CA LYS A 48 5.55 -19.94 6.54
C LYS A 48 5.38 -20.60 5.16
N LYS A 49 4.15 -20.95 4.79
CA LYS A 49 3.86 -21.57 3.49
C LYS A 49 4.15 -20.62 2.33
N PHE A 50 3.85 -19.31 2.44
CA PHE A 50 4.25 -18.35 1.42
C PHE A 50 5.77 -18.16 1.34
N LEU A 51 6.47 -18.15 2.47
CA LEU A 51 7.94 -18.10 2.47
C LEU A 51 8.54 -19.32 1.75
N GLU A 52 7.97 -20.51 1.96
CA GLU A 52 8.37 -21.73 1.26
C GLU A 52 8.10 -21.62 -0.24
N ALA A 53 6.89 -21.18 -0.61
CA ALA A 53 6.49 -21.03 -2.00
C ALA A 53 7.35 -20.03 -2.77
N ILE A 54 7.60 -18.83 -2.21
CA ILE A 54 8.47 -17.82 -2.83
C ILE A 54 9.92 -18.29 -2.95
N ARG A 55 10.42 -19.00 -1.94
CA ARG A 55 11.82 -19.47 -1.93
C ARG A 55 12.11 -20.53 -2.98
N ASN A 56 11.09 -21.29 -3.39
CA ASN A 56 11.21 -22.42 -4.31
C ASN A 56 10.41 -22.21 -5.60
N ASP A 57 9.83 -21.03 -5.84
CA ASP A 57 9.00 -20.68 -6.99
C ASP A 57 7.82 -21.65 -7.19
N TYR A 58 7.18 -22.04 -6.07
CA TYR A 58 6.00 -22.91 -6.10
C TYR A 58 4.70 -22.12 -6.23
N VAL A 59 3.81 -22.64 -7.09
CA VAL A 59 2.41 -22.21 -7.17
C VAL A 59 1.70 -22.63 -5.88
N VAL A 60 0.78 -21.77 -5.42
CA VAL A 60 -0.05 -22.04 -4.24
C VAL A 60 -1.53 -22.03 -4.60
N GLU A 61 -2.32 -22.72 -3.78
CA GLU A 61 -3.79 -22.68 -3.84
C GLU A 61 -4.33 -22.27 -2.48
N PHE A 62 -5.38 -21.42 -2.46
CA PHE A 62 -5.98 -20.95 -1.22
C PHE A 62 -7.40 -20.44 -1.40
N ASP A 63 -8.12 -20.37 -0.31
CA ASP A 63 -9.42 -19.72 -0.23
C ASP A 63 -9.27 -18.26 0.20
N TYR A 64 -9.98 -17.37 -0.48
CA TYR A 64 -9.90 -15.93 -0.24
C TYR A 64 -11.26 -15.27 -0.05
N ASN A 65 -11.39 -14.50 1.02
CA ASN A 65 -12.55 -13.66 1.28
C ASN A 65 -12.21 -12.21 0.92
N GLY A 66 -12.77 -11.71 -0.17
CA GLY A 66 -12.64 -10.32 -0.59
C GLY A 66 -13.27 -9.36 0.43
N ARG A 67 -12.81 -8.10 0.47
CA ARG A 67 -13.33 -7.09 1.41
C ARG A 67 -14.81 -6.78 1.17
N TRP A 68 -15.24 -6.87 -0.08
CA TRP A 68 -16.57 -6.49 -0.55
C TRP A 68 -17.39 -7.69 -1.06
N ASN A 69 -16.80 -8.87 -1.04
CA ASN A 69 -17.47 -10.08 -1.49
C ASN A 69 -17.70 -11.01 -0.30
N THR A 70 -18.93 -11.39 -0.06
CA THR A 70 -19.32 -12.30 1.03
C THR A 70 -19.01 -13.76 0.72
N GLU A 71 -18.75 -14.08 -0.56
CA GLU A 71 -18.45 -15.44 -0.99
C GLU A 71 -16.95 -15.72 -0.95
N THR A 72 -16.59 -16.85 -0.37
CA THR A 72 -15.24 -17.40 -0.41
C THR A 72 -14.96 -17.89 -1.84
N SER A 73 -13.81 -17.51 -2.37
CA SER A 73 -13.39 -17.91 -3.71
C SER A 73 -12.04 -18.61 -3.64
N HIS A 74 -11.95 -19.77 -4.32
CA HIS A 74 -10.69 -20.51 -4.47
C HIS A 74 -9.77 -19.80 -5.46
N ARG A 75 -8.45 -19.81 -5.18
CA ARG A 75 -7.41 -19.14 -5.99
C ARG A 75 -6.23 -20.06 -6.22
N LYS A 76 -5.78 -20.12 -7.47
CA LYS A 76 -4.48 -20.64 -7.88
C LYS A 76 -3.56 -19.45 -8.17
N PHE A 77 -2.37 -19.40 -7.59
CA PHE A 77 -1.57 -18.19 -7.55
C PHE A 77 -0.08 -18.47 -7.57
N ALA A 78 0.66 -17.72 -8.39
CA ALA A 78 2.12 -17.66 -8.37
C ALA A 78 2.57 -16.47 -7.52
N PRO A 79 3.09 -16.68 -6.30
CA PRO A 79 3.48 -15.59 -5.40
C PRO A 79 4.84 -15.03 -5.78
N TYR A 80 4.90 -13.73 -6.11
CA TYR A 80 6.13 -13.07 -6.52
C TYR A 80 6.82 -12.38 -5.35
N GLN A 81 6.09 -11.56 -4.58
CA GLN A 81 6.68 -10.70 -3.57
C GLN A 81 5.74 -10.41 -2.41
N PHE A 82 6.29 -10.35 -1.18
CA PHE A 82 5.59 -9.76 -0.04
C PHE A 82 5.60 -8.24 -0.12
N LEU A 83 4.47 -7.63 0.22
CA LEU A 83 4.31 -6.19 0.30
C LEU A 83 3.81 -5.81 1.69
N PHE A 84 4.33 -4.69 2.21
CA PHE A 84 3.94 -4.13 3.50
C PHE A 84 3.39 -2.74 3.30
N ASP A 85 2.17 -2.51 3.78
CA ASP A 85 1.51 -1.23 3.65
C ASP A 85 0.60 -1.01 4.85
N ASP A 86 0.77 0.11 5.54
CA ASP A 86 -0.03 0.54 6.69
C ASP A 86 -0.30 -0.58 7.71
N GLY A 87 0.77 -1.22 8.18
CA GLY A 87 0.71 -2.29 9.19
C GLY A 87 0.09 -3.62 8.72
N SER A 88 -0.25 -3.73 7.46
CA SER A 88 -0.78 -4.93 6.82
C SER A 88 0.27 -5.60 5.93
N CYS A 89 0.18 -6.92 5.79
CA CYS A 89 1.01 -7.68 4.88
C CYS A 89 0.15 -8.24 3.74
N PHE A 90 0.69 -8.12 2.55
CA PHE A 90 0.08 -8.56 1.31
C PHE A 90 1.04 -9.45 0.54
N ILE A 91 0.50 -10.24 -0.36
CA ILE A 91 1.24 -10.99 -1.37
C ILE A 91 0.88 -10.49 -2.76
N PHE A 92 1.87 -10.13 -3.54
CA PHE A 92 1.75 -9.78 -4.95
C PHE A 92 2.17 -10.97 -5.81
N GLY A 93 1.50 -11.17 -6.93
CA GLY A 93 1.81 -12.22 -7.85
C GLY A 93 0.74 -12.40 -8.93
N TYR A 94 0.80 -13.49 -9.67
CA TYR A 94 -0.10 -13.80 -10.78
C TYR A 94 -1.24 -14.72 -10.36
N SER A 95 -2.47 -14.28 -10.60
CA SER A 95 -3.69 -15.08 -10.38
C SER A 95 -4.13 -15.75 -11.67
N TYR A 96 -4.16 -17.08 -11.69
CA TYR A 96 -4.51 -17.86 -12.86
C TYR A 96 -5.98 -17.70 -13.26
N GLU A 97 -6.92 -17.61 -12.28
CA GLU A 97 -8.34 -17.39 -12.56
C GLU A 97 -8.64 -16.01 -13.13
N ARG A 98 -7.81 -15.01 -12.83
CA ARG A 98 -7.97 -13.65 -13.31
C ARG A 98 -7.12 -13.34 -14.52
N ASN A 99 -6.19 -14.24 -14.86
CA ASN A 99 -5.18 -14.04 -15.91
C ASN A 99 -4.50 -12.67 -15.78
N ALA A 100 -4.12 -12.29 -14.56
CA ALA A 100 -3.54 -10.98 -14.25
C ALA A 100 -2.82 -10.98 -12.90
N GLU A 101 -1.89 -10.04 -12.76
CA GLU A 101 -1.25 -9.74 -11.47
C GLU A 101 -2.29 -9.23 -10.46
N ARG A 102 -2.19 -9.69 -9.22
CA ARG A 102 -3.10 -9.33 -8.12
C ARG A 102 -2.36 -9.20 -6.80
N ILE A 103 -2.97 -8.45 -5.90
CA ILE A 103 -2.54 -8.28 -4.51
C ILE A 103 -3.58 -8.93 -3.61
N PHE A 104 -3.14 -9.81 -2.72
CA PHE A 104 -3.98 -10.44 -1.71
C PHE A 104 -3.49 -10.11 -0.30
N SER A 105 -4.40 -9.78 0.61
CA SER A 105 -4.07 -9.58 2.02
C SER A 105 -3.90 -10.94 2.70
N LEU A 106 -2.77 -11.17 3.37
CA LEU A 106 -2.48 -12.44 4.05
C LEU A 106 -3.52 -12.77 5.13
N SER A 107 -4.05 -11.77 5.82
CA SER A 107 -5.04 -11.96 6.88
C SER A 107 -6.39 -12.53 6.41
N ARG A 108 -6.64 -12.51 5.10
CA ARG A 108 -7.89 -12.98 4.48
C ARG A 108 -7.73 -14.30 3.74
N ILE A 109 -6.53 -14.88 3.79
CA ILE A 109 -6.20 -16.16 3.16
C ILE A 109 -6.47 -17.29 4.16
N LYS A 110 -7.14 -18.34 3.67
CA LYS A 110 -7.42 -19.57 4.42
C LYS A 110 -7.08 -20.77 3.56
N ASN A 111 -6.89 -21.92 4.20
CA ASN A 111 -6.66 -23.20 3.52
C ASN A 111 -5.53 -23.13 2.48
N LEU A 112 -4.43 -22.41 2.81
CA LEU A 112 -3.29 -22.26 1.91
C LEU A 112 -2.56 -23.59 1.76
N GLU A 113 -2.36 -24.02 0.52
CA GLU A 113 -1.58 -25.20 0.16
C GLU A 113 -0.48 -24.83 -0.85
N VAL A 114 0.73 -25.34 -0.61
CA VAL A 114 1.84 -25.23 -1.54
C VAL A 114 1.76 -26.43 -2.48
N THR A 115 1.70 -26.19 -3.78
CA THR A 115 1.64 -27.27 -4.79
C THR A 115 3.06 -27.69 -5.18
N SER A 116 3.16 -28.73 -6.01
CA SER A 116 4.44 -29.14 -6.63
C SER A 116 4.68 -28.45 -7.99
N GLU A 117 3.79 -27.57 -8.43
CA GLU A 117 3.89 -26.85 -9.70
C GLU A 117 4.83 -25.64 -9.49
N HIS A 118 5.75 -25.45 -10.43
CA HIS A 118 6.64 -24.30 -10.44
C HIS A 118 6.11 -23.19 -11.36
N PHE A 119 6.48 -21.97 -11.08
CA PHE A 119 6.30 -20.83 -11.98
C PHE A 119 7.64 -20.17 -12.26
N ASP A 120 7.73 -19.45 -13.36
CA ASP A 120 8.89 -18.62 -13.69
C ASP A 120 8.58 -17.17 -13.28
N LEU A 121 9.42 -16.59 -12.42
CA LEU A 121 9.35 -15.16 -12.13
C LEU A 121 9.81 -14.39 -13.37
N PRO A 122 9.03 -13.39 -13.86
CA PRO A 122 9.46 -12.59 -14.99
C PRO A 122 10.85 -11.96 -14.75
N GLU A 123 11.74 -12.03 -15.74
CA GLU A 123 13.12 -11.52 -15.61
C GLU A 123 13.17 -10.01 -15.31
N ASP A 124 12.20 -9.26 -15.82
CA ASP A 124 12.05 -7.82 -15.64
C ASP A 124 11.13 -7.45 -14.47
N PHE A 125 10.86 -8.41 -13.57
CA PHE A 125 9.97 -8.17 -12.44
C PHE A 125 10.51 -7.08 -11.53
N ASP A 126 9.79 -5.97 -11.49
CA ASP A 126 9.97 -4.87 -10.53
C ASP A 126 8.61 -4.32 -10.10
N PHE A 127 8.27 -4.53 -8.83
CA PHE A 127 7.01 -4.02 -8.29
C PHE A 127 6.94 -2.49 -8.32
N SER A 128 8.05 -1.80 -8.10
CA SER A 128 8.08 -0.33 -8.03
C SER A 128 7.66 0.31 -9.36
N SER A 129 8.00 -0.32 -10.48
CA SER A 129 7.61 0.12 -11.82
C SER A 129 6.08 0.10 -12.02
N ARG A 130 5.37 -0.79 -11.30
CA ARG A 130 3.89 -0.89 -11.34
C ARG A 130 3.19 0.32 -10.72
N CYS A 131 3.86 1.04 -9.81
CA CYS A 131 3.30 2.20 -9.13
C CYS A 131 3.27 3.47 -10.00
N GLY A 132 3.82 3.43 -11.22
CA GLY A 132 3.82 4.58 -12.14
C GLY A 132 4.50 5.83 -11.57
N GLY A 133 5.53 5.65 -10.71
CA GLY A 133 6.25 6.73 -10.04
C GLY A 133 5.55 7.32 -8.81
N GLY A 134 4.31 6.97 -8.55
CA GLY A 134 3.57 7.40 -7.35
C GLY A 134 4.06 6.71 -6.07
N LYS A 135 4.00 7.44 -4.94
CA LYS A 135 4.52 6.97 -3.64
C LYS A 135 3.43 6.91 -2.55
N PHE A 136 2.23 6.51 -2.95
CA PHE A 136 1.05 6.45 -2.07
C PHE A 136 0.73 5.05 -1.52
N GLY A 137 1.65 4.08 -1.62
CA GLY A 137 1.45 2.71 -1.15
C GLY A 137 1.37 1.69 -2.28
N ILE A 138 0.76 0.53 -2.02
CA ILE A 138 0.83 -0.64 -2.90
C ILE A 138 -0.39 -0.81 -3.84
N PHE A 139 -1.50 -0.12 -3.58
CA PHE A 139 -2.73 -0.28 -4.38
C PHE A 139 -2.72 0.62 -5.60
N MET A 140 -2.82 0.04 -6.78
CA MET A 140 -2.74 0.73 -8.05
C MET A 140 -3.90 0.35 -8.98
N SER A 141 -4.19 1.23 -9.92
CA SER A 141 -5.10 1.02 -11.04
C SER A 141 -4.31 0.68 -12.32
N ASP A 142 -5.01 0.18 -13.34
CA ASP A 142 -4.39 -0.24 -14.61
C ASP A 142 -3.76 0.95 -15.39
N LYS A 143 -4.19 2.18 -15.11
CA LYS A 143 -3.74 3.38 -15.82
C LYS A 143 -3.32 4.48 -14.86
N ALA A 144 -2.24 5.17 -15.22
CA ALA A 144 -1.85 6.40 -14.54
C ALA A 144 -2.87 7.51 -14.80
N VAL A 145 -3.08 8.33 -13.79
CA VAL A 145 -3.98 9.48 -13.79
C VAL A 145 -3.16 10.72 -13.43
N ASP A 146 -3.38 11.80 -14.17
CA ASP A 146 -2.77 13.10 -13.89
C ASP A 146 -3.61 13.86 -12.86
N PHE A 147 -3.01 14.17 -11.73
CA PHE A 147 -3.64 14.88 -10.64
C PHE A 147 -3.14 16.31 -10.54
N VAL A 148 -4.07 17.23 -10.25
CA VAL A 148 -3.78 18.60 -9.82
C VAL A 148 -4.47 18.82 -8.49
N ILE A 149 -3.72 19.21 -7.47
CA ILE A 149 -4.21 19.38 -6.10
C ILE A 149 -3.72 20.73 -5.58
N ASP A 150 -4.63 21.55 -5.06
CA ASP A 150 -4.30 22.78 -4.35
C ASP A 150 -4.24 22.53 -2.84
N LEU A 151 -3.20 23.05 -2.22
CA LEU A 151 -2.89 22.87 -0.81
C LEU A 151 -2.87 24.22 -0.10
N TYR A 152 -3.41 24.22 1.09
CA TYR A 152 -3.58 25.41 1.94
C TYR A 152 -2.97 25.18 3.32
N ASN A 153 -2.70 26.25 4.04
CA ASN A 153 -2.17 26.21 5.40
C ASN A 153 -0.95 25.27 5.54
N ASP A 154 -0.92 24.42 6.56
CA ASP A 154 0.21 23.52 6.85
C ASP A 154 0.46 22.48 5.75
N ALA A 155 -0.58 22.11 4.96
CA ALA A 155 -0.41 21.18 3.86
C ALA A 155 0.49 21.72 2.74
N ARG A 156 0.65 23.04 2.62
CA ARG A 156 1.58 23.69 1.69
C ARG A 156 3.05 23.27 1.94
N GLU A 157 3.42 23.11 3.21
CA GLU A 157 4.79 22.73 3.56
C GLU A 157 5.06 21.24 3.33
N ILE A 158 4.03 20.39 3.49
CA ILE A 158 4.18 18.93 3.32
C ILE A 158 4.74 18.58 1.94
N VAL A 159 4.25 19.20 0.86
CA VAL A 159 4.69 18.89 -0.51
C VAL A 159 6.04 19.50 -0.88
N LYS A 160 6.57 20.43 -0.08
CA LYS A 160 7.93 20.94 -0.22
C LYS A 160 8.95 19.96 0.37
N GLU A 161 8.55 19.20 1.39
CA GLU A 161 9.40 18.25 2.10
C GLU A 161 9.26 16.82 1.58
N ARG A 162 8.11 16.46 0.99
CA ARG A 162 7.77 15.10 0.58
C ARG A 162 7.66 14.97 -0.93
N ILE A 163 8.22 13.90 -1.45
CA ILE A 163 8.05 13.49 -2.84
C ILE A 163 6.86 12.54 -2.90
N LEU A 164 5.75 12.99 -3.47
CA LEU A 164 4.52 12.22 -3.66
C LEU A 164 4.56 11.35 -4.93
N ALA A 165 5.31 11.80 -5.93
CA ALA A 165 5.57 11.07 -7.17
C ALA A 165 6.87 11.56 -7.81
N ASP A 166 7.50 10.69 -8.62
CA ASP A 166 8.79 11.00 -9.25
C ASP A 166 8.72 12.18 -10.26
N ASN A 167 7.53 12.40 -10.83
CA ASN A 167 7.25 13.49 -11.78
C ASN A 167 6.53 14.70 -11.14
N GLN A 168 6.59 14.81 -9.83
CA GLN A 168 5.93 15.87 -9.07
C GLN A 168 6.45 17.26 -9.51
N LYS A 169 5.49 18.16 -9.75
CA LYS A 169 5.73 19.58 -9.95
C LYS A 169 5.01 20.39 -8.88
N VAL A 170 5.72 21.30 -8.22
CA VAL A 170 5.19 22.16 -7.17
C VAL A 170 5.25 23.60 -7.60
N THR A 171 4.13 24.34 -7.50
CA THR A 171 4.02 25.76 -7.84
C THR A 171 3.39 26.52 -6.68
N ASN A 172 4.07 27.54 -6.18
CA ASN A 172 3.57 28.40 -5.12
C ASN A 172 2.85 29.60 -5.70
N PHE A 173 1.69 29.91 -5.12
CA PHE A 173 0.89 31.11 -5.39
C PHE A 173 0.78 31.90 -4.09
N GLU A 174 1.78 32.76 -3.85
CA GLU A 174 1.93 33.46 -2.57
C GLU A 174 0.78 34.43 -2.27
N GLU A 175 0.29 35.16 -3.28
CA GLU A 175 -0.84 36.08 -3.13
C GLU A 175 -2.15 35.37 -2.76
N GLU A 176 -2.30 34.12 -3.16
CA GLU A 176 -3.48 33.28 -2.91
C GLU A 176 -3.31 32.36 -1.69
N GLU A 177 -2.16 32.42 -1.03
CA GLU A 177 -1.79 31.57 0.12
C GLU A 177 -1.99 30.07 -0.14
N ARG A 178 -1.74 29.62 -1.38
CA ARG A 178 -1.85 28.21 -1.78
C ARG A 178 -0.61 27.70 -2.51
N THR A 179 -0.42 26.40 -2.45
CA THR A 179 0.60 25.67 -3.23
C THR A 179 -0.10 24.62 -4.08
N ARG A 180 0.21 24.56 -5.36
CA ARG A 180 -0.30 23.54 -6.28
C ARG A 180 0.74 22.44 -6.44
N VAL A 181 0.29 21.19 -6.36
CA VAL A 181 1.06 20.04 -6.74
C VAL A 181 0.42 19.32 -7.93
N GLU A 182 1.23 18.98 -8.92
CA GLU A 182 0.83 18.27 -10.12
C GLU A 182 1.69 17.01 -10.24
N PHE A 183 1.09 15.85 -10.49
CA PHE A 183 1.78 14.59 -10.67
C PHE A 183 0.89 13.53 -11.33
N SER A 184 1.52 12.48 -11.87
CA SER A 184 0.81 11.28 -12.37
C SER A 184 1.00 10.11 -11.41
N SER A 185 -0.05 9.32 -11.22
CA SER A 185 0.01 8.10 -10.39
C SER A 185 -1.03 7.07 -10.82
N THR A 186 -0.71 5.80 -10.67
CA THR A 186 -1.68 4.68 -10.77
C THR A 186 -2.42 4.43 -9.45
N GLN A 187 -2.05 5.11 -8.37
CA GLN A 187 -2.51 4.85 -7.00
C GLN A 187 -3.74 5.69 -6.62
N THR A 188 -4.72 5.78 -7.51
CA THR A 188 -5.89 6.68 -7.44
C THR A 188 -6.62 6.63 -6.09
N LEU A 189 -6.86 5.42 -5.55
CA LEU A 189 -7.53 5.26 -4.25
C LEU A 189 -6.72 5.91 -3.12
N ARG A 190 -5.41 5.68 -3.11
CA ARG A 190 -4.50 6.20 -2.09
C ARG A 190 -4.32 7.71 -2.18
N VAL A 191 -4.35 8.27 -3.39
CA VAL A 191 -4.37 9.73 -3.60
C VAL A 191 -5.63 10.32 -2.97
N MET A 192 -6.80 9.69 -3.15
CA MET A 192 -8.05 10.12 -2.52
C MET A 192 -7.95 10.07 -0.99
N GLU A 193 -7.50 8.96 -0.43
CA GLU A 193 -7.31 8.78 1.02
C GLU A 193 -6.35 9.84 1.58
N TRP A 194 -5.26 10.13 0.87
CA TRP A 194 -4.30 11.16 1.27
C TRP A 194 -4.93 12.56 1.29
N ILE A 195 -5.67 12.95 0.24
CA ILE A 195 -6.37 14.26 0.21
C ILE A 195 -7.35 14.35 1.38
N LEU A 196 -8.17 13.34 1.61
CA LEU A 196 -9.13 13.31 2.70
C LEU A 196 -8.45 13.40 4.08
N SER A 197 -7.25 12.83 4.23
CA SER A 197 -6.47 12.92 5.48
C SER A 197 -5.96 14.31 5.78
N GLN A 198 -5.83 15.20 4.77
CA GLN A 198 -5.45 16.60 4.95
C GLN A 198 -6.65 17.48 5.38
N GLY A 199 -7.85 16.90 5.45
CA GLY A 199 -9.08 17.64 5.78
C GLY A 199 -9.38 18.74 4.76
N SER A 200 -9.61 19.97 5.24
CA SER A 200 -9.90 21.13 4.38
C SER A 200 -8.66 21.75 3.73
N HIS A 201 -7.47 21.22 4.03
CA HIS A 201 -6.21 21.81 3.57
C HIS A 201 -5.74 21.28 2.20
N ALA A 202 -6.42 20.27 1.63
CA ALA A 202 -6.14 19.76 0.32
C ALA A 202 -7.42 19.66 -0.52
N VAL A 203 -7.39 20.24 -1.71
CA VAL A 203 -8.54 20.29 -2.63
C VAL A 203 -8.10 19.78 -3.99
N PRO A 204 -8.69 18.68 -4.50
CA PRO A 204 -8.40 18.22 -5.86
C PRO A 204 -9.02 19.16 -6.89
N ILE A 205 -8.27 19.47 -7.94
CA ILE A 205 -8.67 20.36 -9.03
C ILE A 205 -8.88 19.56 -10.32
N SER A 206 -8.13 18.48 -10.52
CA SER A 206 -8.19 17.64 -11.73
C SER A 206 -7.77 16.21 -11.39
N PRO A 207 -8.34 15.20 -12.12
CA PRO A 207 -9.35 15.31 -13.20
C PRO A 207 -10.78 15.45 -12.65
N ASP A 208 -11.72 15.95 -13.48
CA ASP A 208 -13.10 16.26 -13.07
C ASP A 208 -13.81 15.08 -12.38
N TRP A 209 -13.73 13.88 -12.94
CA TRP A 209 -14.36 12.70 -12.36
C TRP A 209 -13.82 12.36 -10.94
N PHE A 210 -12.56 12.67 -10.68
CA PHE A 210 -11.94 12.46 -9.37
C PHE A 210 -12.41 13.53 -8.38
N VAL A 211 -12.50 14.78 -8.84
CA VAL A 211 -13.05 15.90 -8.06
C VAL A 211 -14.50 15.61 -7.67
N ASP A 212 -15.32 15.12 -8.60
CA ASP A 212 -16.72 14.77 -8.34
C ASP A 212 -16.85 13.63 -7.32
N ASN A 213 -16.02 12.58 -7.43
CA ASN A 213 -15.97 11.50 -6.44
C ASN A 213 -15.54 12.00 -5.05
N TRP A 214 -14.59 12.93 -4.99
CA TRP A 214 -14.17 13.56 -3.74
C TRP A 214 -15.33 14.36 -3.11
N LYS A 215 -16.05 15.19 -3.90
CA LYS A 215 -17.23 15.94 -3.43
C LYS A 215 -18.31 15.01 -2.87
N LEU A 216 -18.64 13.94 -3.59
CA LEU A 216 -19.62 12.94 -3.15
C LEU A 216 -19.20 12.30 -1.81
N THR A 217 -17.90 12.01 -1.64
CA THR A 217 -17.38 11.46 -0.40
C THR A 217 -17.54 12.43 0.76
N VAL A 218 -17.18 13.70 0.56
CA VAL A 218 -17.31 14.75 1.59
C VAL A 218 -18.79 14.99 1.94
N GLU A 219 -19.67 15.04 0.96
CA GLU A 219 -21.12 15.17 1.18
C GLU A 219 -21.67 13.97 1.98
N ALA A 220 -21.25 12.75 1.66
CA ALA A 220 -21.64 11.57 2.41
C ALA A 220 -21.16 11.62 3.88
N MET A 221 -19.96 12.15 4.13
CA MET A 221 -19.45 12.37 5.50
C MET A 221 -20.36 13.37 6.25
N ILE A 222 -20.73 14.48 5.63
CA ILE A 222 -21.61 15.49 6.23
C ILE A 222 -23.00 14.91 6.52
N LYS A 223 -23.59 14.17 5.58
CA LYS A 223 -24.87 13.50 5.77
C LYS A 223 -24.86 12.57 6.97
N ARG A 224 -23.81 11.73 7.10
CA ARG A 224 -23.68 10.79 8.21
C ARG A 224 -23.54 11.47 9.58
N VAL A 225 -22.80 12.58 9.67
CA VAL A 225 -22.71 13.38 10.90
C VAL A 225 -24.07 13.94 11.30
N ASN A 226 -24.89 14.32 10.32
CA ASN A 226 -26.25 14.84 10.54
C ASN A 226 -27.30 13.73 10.73
N GLY A 227 -26.91 12.45 10.82
CA GLY A 227 -27.82 11.32 11.03
C GLY A 227 -28.62 10.93 9.79
N ILE A 228 -28.22 11.37 8.61
CA ILE A 228 -28.86 11.02 7.34
C ILE A 228 -28.14 9.79 6.77
N PHE A 229 -28.81 8.66 6.77
CA PHE A 229 -28.30 7.38 6.22
C PHE A 229 -29.12 7.06 4.96
N ASP A 230 -28.44 6.94 3.81
CA ASP A 230 -29.05 6.45 2.56
C ASP A 230 -29.13 4.92 2.56
#